data_f0085f4493a8479cd8cc2c7180892277
#
_entry.id   f0085f4493a8479cd8cc2c7180892277
#
_cell.length_a   1.000
_cell.length_b   1.000
_cell.length_c   1.000
_cell.angle_alpha   90.00
_cell.angle_beta   90.00
_cell.angle_gamma   90.00
#
_symmetry.space_group_name_H-M   'P 1'
#
loop_
_entity.id
_entity.type
_entity.pdbx_description
1 polymer ?
#
loop_
_entity_poly.entity_id
_entity_poly.type
_entity_poly.pdbx_seq_one_letter_code
_entity_poly.pdbx_strand_id
1 'polypeptide(L)'
;MPPPARRLRLLGVTVAALLATLAGCSARPNATANQSSPAPPPSSVASSPLKLPKDGRPLQPIPAVKPEGFTRPPPGKGFIRYERQRLDWQPCGHGFFCSTMLAPLDYAKPDDTAITLMVAKRPGKGDEHLGSLIINPGGPGGSGVGYVGYFDAAGLEDYDIVGWDPRGVGHSTPVTCWGQADLDRYFAMDSSPDDAAELQARIDEQTDFGRSCLNGSGALLEHVSTMETVRDLDLLRGLVGDAKLNYFGASYGTRIGALYAEMFPQRVGRMILDGAVDVNSNSKITQVDGFERALHHFALWCAEANCRMGSQQDDVIYVVKNFLDQLDQQPMKASDGRTLSQQQGVEAVLYSMYGGTSSWPMLRDALDEAIFDHDGSKMLQLADASDRRNRDGSYGQLNYAFPAIRCLDSQDDSVRAAEKRLAQESRTAPVLGPLNGPDLVCARWPVKPAPKPPTVDTQGAPPIMVIGTTGDPATPYEYAQSMARALGSGVLVTLDGEGHLAYGQSACVRKLVVAYLVQDEVPRDGTHC
;
A
#
# COMPACT_ATOMS: atom_id res chain seq x y z
N MET A 1 -57.90 -8.54 -16.38
CA MET A 1 -58.90 -8.25 -15.33
C MET A 1 -58.18 -7.96 -14.05
N PRO A 2 -58.24 -6.75 -13.51
CA PRO A 2 -57.78 -6.40 -12.17
C PRO A 2 -59.00 -6.31 -11.23
N PRO A 3 -58.85 -6.54 -9.93
CA PRO A 3 -59.64 -5.78 -8.96
C PRO A 3 -58.82 -5.39 -7.71
N PRO A 4 -59.49 -4.68 -6.77
CA PRO A 4 -59.59 -3.19 -6.79
C PRO A 4 -58.94 -2.57 -5.54
N ALA A 5 -58.75 -1.26 -5.63
CA ALA A 5 -58.32 -0.40 -4.57
C ALA A 5 -59.31 -0.32 -3.40
N ARG A 6 -58.76 -0.27 -2.14
CA ARG A 6 -59.51 0.21 -0.96
C ARG A 6 -58.83 1.47 -0.39
N ARG A 7 -59.54 2.56 -0.49
CA ARG A 7 -59.36 3.81 0.29
C ARG A 7 -59.95 3.62 1.68
N LEU A 8 -59.33 4.15 2.71
CA LEU A 8 -59.98 4.69 3.93
C LEU A 8 -58.98 5.61 4.63
N ARG A 9 -59.23 6.85 4.60
CA ARG A 9 -59.85 7.82 5.49
C ARG A 9 -58.93 8.38 6.57
N LEU A 10 -58.67 9.67 6.36
CA LEU A 10 -58.17 10.63 7.38
C LEU A 10 -59.16 10.74 8.53
N LEU A 11 -58.61 10.85 9.75
CA LEU A 11 -59.29 11.52 10.85
C LEU A 11 -58.26 12.45 11.55
N GLY A 12 -58.50 13.73 11.36
CA GLY A 12 -57.80 14.78 12.09
C GLY A 12 -58.45 14.96 13.48
N VAL A 13 -57.64 15.29 14.47
CA VAL A 13 -58.06 15.91 15.73
C VAL A 13 -57.15 17.07 16.06
N THR A 14 -57.69 18.25 15.95
CA THR A 14 -57.21 19.52 16.51
C THR A 14 -57.74 19.72 17.93
N VAL A 15 -56.94 20.16 18.90
CA VAL A 15 -57.30 20.94 20.11
C VAL A 15 -56.02 21.53 20.64
N ALA A 16 -55.76 22.82 20.52
CA ALA A 16 -56.18 23.99 21.27
C ALA A 16 -55.24 24.32 22.45
N ALA A 17 -54.67 25.49 22.34
CA ALA A 17 -53.82 26.17 23.32
C ALA A 17 -54.57 26.57 24.61
N LEU A 18 -53.82 26.61 25.71
CA LEU A 18 -54.22 27.44 26.85
C LEU A 18 -52.97 28.09 27.49
N LEU A 19 -52.97 29.42 27.39
CA LEU A 19 -52.13 30.34 28.16
C LEU A 19 -52.69 30.45 29.61
N ALA A 20 -51.80 30.44 30.60
CA ALA A 20 -52.08 31.01 31.90
C ALA A 20 -50.84 31.69 32.48
N THR A 21 -50.90 33.00 32.48
CA THR A 21 -50.07 33.92 33.24
C THR A 21 -50.48 33.93 34.72
N LEU A 22 -49.53 33.89 35.67
CA LEU A 22 -49.71 34.59 36.98
C LEU A 22 -48.34 34.95 37.58
N ALA A 23 -48.26 36.22 37.93
CA ALA A 23 -47.16 36.88 38.62
C ALA A 23 -47.20 36.57 40.14
N GLY A 24 -46.03 36.62 40.80
CA GLY A 24 -45.97 36.59 42.27
C GLY A 24 -44.56 36.86 42.78
N CYS A 25 -44.40 37.94 43.50
CA CYS A 25 -43.22 38.64 44.01
C CYS A 25 -42.32 37.91 45.00
N SER A 26 -41.03 38.29 44.92
CA SER A 26 -40.09 38.68 45.99
C SER A 26 -39.70 37.70 47.08
N ALA A 27 -38.39 37.41 47.15
CA ALA A 27 -37.49 37.70 48.27
C ALA A 27 -36.02 37.39 47.89
N ARG A 28 -35.14 38.37 48.04
CA ARG A 28 -33.68 38.18 48.05
C ARG A 28 -33.23 37.73 49.42
N PRO A 29 -32.18 36.89 49.50
CA PRO A 29 -31.05 37.29 50.36
C PRO A 29 -29.73 37.28 49.52
N ASN A 30 -28.91 38.26 49.86
CA ASN A 30 -27.54 38.45 49.38
C ASN A 30 -26.70 37.20 49.66
N ALA A 31 -26.10 36.68 48.59
CA ALA A 31 -24.90 35.86 48.65
C ALA A 31 -23.86 36.52 47.74
N THR A 32 -22.78 36.97 48.33
CA THR A 32 -21.58 37.49 47.68
C THR A 32 -21.04 36.45 46.73
N ALA A 33 -21.25 36.66 45.44
CA ALA A 33 -20.59 35.89 44.40
C ALA A 33 -19.16 36.40 44.26
N ASN A 34 -18.22 35.58 44.67
CA ASN A 34 -16.83 35.67 44.28
C ASN A 34 -16.77 35.52 42.74
N GLN A 35 -16.55 36.61 42.05
CA GLN A 35 -16.24 36.60 40.61
C GLN A 35 -14.80 36.09 40.47
N SER A 36 -14.63 34.79 40.26
CA SER A 36 -13.44 34.25 39.65
C SER A 36 -13.44 34.68 38.19
N SER A 37 -12.53 35.57 37.82
CA SER A 37 -12.22 35.90 36.42
C SER A 37 -11.97 34.63 35.64
N PRO A 38 -12.48 34.50 34.41
CA PRO A 38 -12.10 33.37 33.54
C PRO A 38 -10.58 33.38 33.37
N ALA A 39 -9.96 32.22 33.53
CA ALA A 39 -8.56 32.01 33.24
C ALA A 39 -8.30 32.49 31.79
N PRO A 40 -7.17 33.17 31.51
CA PRO A 40 -6.82 33.51 30.15
C PRO A 40 -6.73 32.21 29.33
N PRO A 41 -7.13 32.21 28.05
CA PRO A 41 -6.95 31.05 27.20
C PRO A 41 -5.46 30.69 27.21
N PRO A 42 -5.10 29.40 27.16
CA PRO A 42 -3.71 28.99 27.10
C PRO A 42 -3.06 29.77 25.98
N SER A 43 -2.00 30.48 26.31
CA SER A 43 -1.16 31.17 25.30
C SER A 43 -0.80 30.15 24.25
N SER A 44 -1.21 30.38 23.02
CA SER A 44 -0.67 29.65 21.89
C SER A 44 0.84 29.83 21.96
N VAL A 45 1.54 28.80 22.41
CA VAL A 45 2.97 28.70 22.25
C VAL A 45 3.15 28.71 20.75
N ALA A 46 3.55 29.85 20.20
CA ALA A 46 3.99 29.91 18.82
C ALA A 46 5.16 28.93 18.73
N SER A 47 4.90 27.76 18.22
CA SER A 47 5.92 26.78 17.91
C SER A 47 6.92 27.47 17.01
N SER A 48 8.13 27.70 17.52
CA SER A 48 9.24 28.15 16.67
C SER A 48 9.35 27.15 15.53
N PRO A 49 9.47 27.60 14.26
CA PRO A 49 9.58 26.69 13.15
C PRO A 49 10.72 25.72 13.43
N LEU A 50 10.43 24.42 13.30
CA LEU A 50 11.42 23.35 13.45
C LEU A 50 12.64 23.67 12.59
N LYS A 51 13.83 23.72 13.22
CA LYS A 51 15.08 23.88 12.49
C LYS A 51 15.38 22.58 11.77
N LEU A 52 15.05 22.54 10.48
CA LEU A 52 15.41 21.42 9.63
C LEU A 52 16.92 21.19 9.61
N PRO A 53 17.39 19.94 9.68
CA PRO A 53 18.77 19.60 9.42
C PRO A 53 19.19 20.05 8.02
N LYS A 54 20.49 20.22 7.80
CA LYS A 54 21.02 20.52 6.46
C LYS A 54 20.65 19.38 5.51
N ASP A 55 19.98 19.72 4.41
CA ASP A 55 19.70 18.78 3.33
C ASP A 55 21.04 18.22 2.79
N GLY A 56 21.14 16.90 2.74
CA GLY A 56 22.30 16.20 2.19
C GLY A 56 22.34 14.77 2.70
N ARG A 57 22.17 13.81 1.78
CA ARG A 57 22.40 12.40 2.10
C ARG A 57 23.88 12.18 2.34
N PRO A 58 24.30 11.67 3.49
CA PRO A 58 25.65 11.16 3.62
C PRO A 58 25.79 9.91 2.76
N LEU A 59 26.45 10.01 1.61
CA LEU A 59 26.80 8.83 0.82
C LEU A 59 27.74 7.97 1.65
N GLN A 60 27.31 6.76 1.96
CA GLN A 60 28.13 5.79 2.66
C GLN A 60 28.97 5.00 1.64
N PRO A 61 30.20 4.60 1.97
CA PRO A 61 30.94 3.63 1.17
C PRO A 61 30.16 2.31 1.10
N ILE A 62 30.05 1.72 -0.08
CA ILE A 62 29.44 0.41 -0.24
C ILE A 62 30.33 -0.64 0.42
N PRO A 63 29.87 -1.38 1.44
CA PRO A 63 30.67 -2.41 2.08
C PRO A 63 30.95 -3.56 1.12
N ALA A 64 32.08 -4.26 1.29
CA ALA A 64 32.47 -5.41 0.50
C ALA A 64 31.68 -6.70 0.84
N VAL A 65 30.54 -6.57 1.54
CA VAL A 65 29.68 -7.70 1.88
C VAL A 65 29.05 -8.28 0.61
N LYS A 66 28.98 -9.61 0.53
CA LYS A 66 28.28 -10.33 -0.52
C LYS A 66 27.02 -10.93 0.11
N PRO A 67 25.83 -10.43 -0.21
CA PRO A 67 24.58 -11.03 0.24
C PRO A 67 24.47 -12.50 -0.17
N GLU A 68 23.65 -13.22 0.55
CA GLU A 68 23.23 -14.56 0.13
C GLU A 68 22.62 -14.48 -1.29
N GLY A 69 22.96 -15.44 -2.16
CA GLY A 69 22.48 -15.46 -3.54
C GLY A 69 23.35 -14.73 -4.57
N PHE A 70 24.45 -14.06 -4.15
CA PHE A 70 25.45 -13.57 -5.11
C PHE A 70 26.26 -14.75 -5.67
N THR A 71 26.33 -14.81 -7.00
CA THR A 71 26.98 -15.92 -7.69
C THR A 71 27.71 -15.46 -8.94
N ARG A 72 28.35 -16.40 -9.62
CA ARG A 72 28.97 -16.14 -10.93
C ARG A 72 27.92 -16.13 -12.03
N PRO A 73 28.10 -15.31 -13.07
CA PRO A 73 27.28 -15.39 -14.27
C PRO A 73 27.28 -16.80 -14.90
N PRO A 74 26.23 -17.16 -15.64
CA PRO A 74 26.21 -18.40 -16.43
C PRO A 74 27.41 -18.48 -17.39
N PRO A 75 27.80 -19.66 -17.90
CA PRO A 75 28.89 -19.80 -18.88
C PRO A 75 28.63 -18.97 -20.13
N GLY A 76 29.68 -18.35 -20.69
CA GLY A 76 29.60 -17.51 -21.89
C GLY A 76 30.01 -16.05 -21.62
N LYS A 77 29.56 -15.10 -22.45
CA LYS A 77 29.85 -13.68 -22.35
C LYS A 77 28.60 -12.82 -22.62
N GLY A 78 28.54 -11.67 -21.98
CA GLY A 78 27.47 -10.69 -22.17
C GLY A 78 26.10 -11.18 -21.73
N PHE A 79 25.07 -10.41 -21.98
CA PHE A 79 23.71 -10.69 -21.51
C PHE A 79 23.10 -11.97 -22.11
N ILE A 80 23.45 -12.33 -23.36
CA ILE A 80 22.92 -13.52 -24.06
C ILE A 80 23.09 -14.84 -23.27
N ARG A 81 24.09 -14.92 -22.35
CA ARG A 81 24.29 -16.11 -21.50
C ARG A 81 23.13 -16.32 -20.52
N TYR A 82 22.49 -15.24 -20.06
CA TYR A 82 21.33 -15.31 -19.17
C TYR A 82 20.08 -15.76 -19.93
N GLU A 83 19.92 -15.38 -21.18
CA GLU A 83 18.81 -15.81 -22.04
C GLU A 83 18.90 -17.29 -22.45
N ARG A 84 20.10 -17.88 -22.39
CA ARG A 84 20.35 -19.28 -22.75
C ARG A 84 20.28 -20.25 -21.58
N GLN A 85 20.11 -19.78 -20.35
CA GLN A 85 19.92 -20.67 -19.21
C GLN A 85 18.59 -21.41 -19.33
N ARG A 86 18.47 -22.53 -18.61
CA ARG A 86 17.22 -23.29 -18.53
C ARG A 86 16.73 -23.30 -17.11
N LEU A 87 15.43 -23.16 -16.91
CA LEU A 87 14.80 -23.32 -15.60
C LEU A 87 14.72 -24.81 -15.27
N ASP A 88 15.37 -25.20 -14.19
CA ASP A 88 15.30 -26.57 -13.65
C ASP A 88 14.14 -26.64 -12.66
N TRP A 89 12.98 -27.06 -13.13
CA TRP A 89 11.75 -27.11 -12.34
C TRP A 89 11.73 -28.32 -11.41
N GLN A 90 11.74 -28.08 -10.12
CA GLN A 90 11.64 -29.09 -9.07
C GLN A 90 10.31 -28.98 -8.33
N PRO A 91 9.65 -30.10 -7.95
CA PRO A 91 8.48 -30.04 -7.10
C PRO A 91 8.77 -29.33 -5.77
N CYS A 92 7.95 -28.35 -5.38
CA CYS A 92 8.10 -27.60 -4.12
C CYS A 92 6.86 -27.61 -3.22
N GLY A 93 6.05 -28.64 -3.34
CA GLY A 93 4.86 -28.88 -2.52
C GLY A 93 3.56 -28.40 -3.18
N HIS A 94 2.44 -28.89 -2.68
CA HIS A 94 1.08 -28.52 -3.11
C HIS A 94 0.81 -28.56 -4.62
N GLY A 95 1.59 -29.35 -5.39
CA GLY A 95 1.49 -29.41 -6.84
C GLY A 95 2.18 -28.26 -7.57
N PHE A 96 2.97 -27.46 -6.87
CA PHE A 96 3.78 -26.38 -7.42
C PHE A 96 5.17 -26.88 -7.80
N PHE A 97 5.78 -26.17 -8.75
CA PHE A 97 7.16 -26.37 -9.17
C PHE A 97 7.94 -25.07 -8.94
N CYS A 98 9.13 -25.19 -8.39
CA CYS A 98 10.02 -24.07 -8.17
C CYS A 98 11.31 -24.24 -8.97
N SER A 99 11.89 -23.11 -9.35
CA SER A 99 13.18 -23.03 -10.02
C SER A 99 13.89 -21.74 -9.59
N THR A 100 15.15 -21.64 -9.91
CA THR A 100 15.91 -20.41 -9.83
C THR A 100 16.37 -19.97 -11.21
N MET A 101 16.38 -18.67 -11.46
CA MET A 101 17.05 -18.08 -12.60
C MET A 101 18.16 -17.14 -12.12
N LEU A 102 19.20 -16.98 -12.92
CA LEU A 102 20.24 -15.99 -12.70
C LEU A 102 19.92 -14.74 -13.50
N ALA A 103 20.13 -13.59 -12.89
CA ALA A 103 20.11 -12.28 -13.54
C ALA A 103 21.42 -11.54 -13.24
N PRO A 104 21.88 -10.61 -14.10
CA PRO A 104 23.02 -9.79 -13.74
C PRO A 104 22.67 -8.90 -12.56
N LEU A 105 23.60 -8.70 -11.61
CA LEU A 105 23.44 -7.69 -10.56
C LEU A 105 23.26 -6.32 -11.22
N ASP A 106 24.18 -5.95 -12.09
CA ASP A 106 24.15 -4.73 -12.91
C ASP A 106 23.99 -5.10 -14.39
N TYR A 107 22.89 -4.69 -15.00
CA TYR A 107 22.63 -4.94 -16.41
C TYR A 107 23.63 -4.24 -17.36
N ALA A 108 24.35 -3.20 -16.88
CA ALA A 108 25.43 -2.58 -17.63
C ALA A 108 26.73 -3.41 -17.58
N LYS A 109 26.86 -4.34 -16.62
CA LYS A 109 28.04 -5.19 -16.42
C LYS A 109 27.67 -6.67 -16.26
N PRO A 110 27.07 -7.27 -17.29
CA PRO A 110 26.51 -8.63 -17.19
C PRO A 110 27.57 -9.74 -17.02
N ASP A 111 28.84 -9.39 -17.16
CA ASP A 111 29.95 -10.32 -17.00
C ASP A 111 30.54 -10.37 -15.57
N ASP A 112 30.13 -9.46 -14.67
CA ASP A 112 30.74 -9.33 -13.34
C ASP A 112 30.09 -10.25 -12.30
N THR A 113 28.94 -9.89 -11.78
CA THR A 113 28.24 -10.60 -10.72
C THR A 113 26.82 -10.92 -11.14
N ALA A 114 26.36 -12.13 -10.83
CA ALA A 114 24.97 -12.52 -10.97
C ALA A 114 24.28 -12.60 -9.61
N ILE A 115 22.97 -12.43 -9.63
CA ILE A 115 22.06 -12.68 -8.52
C ILE A 115 21.12 -13.83 -8.86
N THR A 116 20.59 -14.47 -7.81
CA THR A 116 19.61 -15.55 -7.95
C THR A 116 18.21 -15.00 -7.74
N LEU A 117 17.30 -15.32 -8.64
CA LEU A 117 15.89 -15.00 -8.56
C LEU A 117 15.07 -16.28 -8.46
N MET A 118 14.20 -16.35 -7.45
CA MET A 118 13.30 -17.50 -7.21
C MET A 118 12.05 -17.37 -8.08
N VAL A 119 11.65 -18.48 -8.69
CA VAL A 119 10.46 -18.58 -9.54
C VAL A 119 9.62 -19.76 -9.08
N ALA A 120 8.31 -19.58 -9.00
CA ALA A 120 7.35 -20.66 -8.74
C ALA A 120 6.33 -20.75 -9.86
N LYS A 121 5.88 -21.97 -10.13
CA LYS A 121 4.87 -22.26 -11.13
C LYS A 121 3.79 -23.20 -10.57
N ARG A 122 2.54 -22.83 -10.78
CA ARG A 122 1.38 -23.70 -10.66
C ARG A 122 0.96 -24.08 -12.09
N PRO A 123 1.19 -25.35 -12.53
CA PRO A 123 0.85 -25.78 -13.88
C PRO A 123 -0.64 -25.62 -14.18
N GLY A 124 -0.94 -25.19 -15.38
CA GLY A 124 -2.28 -25.24 -15.94
C GLY A 124 -2.81 -26.68 -16.00
N LYS A 125 -4.13 -26.84 -15.94
CA LYS A 125 -4.82 -28.14 -16.00
C LYS A 125 -5.90 -28.18 -17.08
N GLY A 126 -6.01 -27.09 -17.87
CA GLY A 126 -6.95 -27.02 -18.99
C GLY A 126 -6.50 -27.84 -20.18
N ASP A 127 -7.39 -27.98 -21.14
CA ASP A 127 -7.15 -28.78 -22.37
C ASP A 127 -6.28 -28.03 -23.38
N GLU A 128 -6.28 -26.68 -23.32
CA GLU A 128 -5.46 -25.82 -24.15
C GLU A 128 -4.28 -25.26 -23.31
N HIS A 129 -3.14 -25.06 -23.94
CA HIS A 129 -2.00 -24.44 -23.26
C HIS A 129 -1.74 -23.06 -23.87
N LEU A 130 -2.21 -22.02 -23.14
CA LEU A 130 -2.11 -20.62 -23.58
C LEU A 130 -0.78 -19.94 -23.20
N GLY A 131 0.17 -20.72 -22.64
CA GLY A 131 1.45 -20.21 -22.13
C GLY A 131 1.41 -19.88 -20.65
N SER A 132 2.25 -18.95 -20.22
CA SER A 132 2.32 -18.52 -18.82
C SER A 132 1.55 -17.23 -18.61
N LEU A 133 0.82 -17.13 -17.48
CA LEU A 133 0.38 -15.87 -16.88
C LEU A 133 1.34 -15.53 -15.76
N ILE A 134 2.20 -14.54 -15.97
CA ILE A 134 3.15 -14.10 -14.94
C ILE A 134 2.44 -13.10 -14.04
N ILE A 135 2.49 -13.34 -12.71
CA ILE A 135 1.76 -12.55 -11.73
C ILE A 135 2.69 -11.84 -10.74
N ASN A 136 2.31 -10.63 -10.32
CA ASN A 136 3.03 -9.87 -9.30
C ASN A 136 2.04 -9.17 -8.34
N PRO A 137 2.19 -9.37 -7.00
CA PRO A 137 1.26 -8.81 -6.01
C PRO A 137 1.49 -7.32 -5.72
N GLY A 138 2.61 -6.76 -6.13
CA GLY A 138 2.99 -5.37 -5.82
C GLY A 138 3.77 -5.22 -4.52
N GLY A 139 3.40 -4.26 -3.76
CA GLY A 139 4.10 -3.77 -2.57
C GLY A 139 4.63 -2.35 -2.81
N PRO A 140 5.90 -2.11 -3.25
CA PRO A 140 6.93 -3.05 -3.75
C PRO A 140 7.45 -4.02 -2.71
N GLY A 141 8.03 -5.13 -3.18
CA GLY A 141 8.65 -6.14 -2.30
C GLY A 141 7.74 -7.29 -1.89
N GLY A 142 6.53 -7.38 -2.43
CA GLY A 142 5.68 -8.55 -2.28
C GLY A 142 6.23 -9.77 -3.01
N SER A 143 6.20 -10.95 -2.35
CA SER A 143 6.66 -12.21 -2.93
C SER A 143 5.70 -12.70 -4.02
N GLY A 144 6.17 -12.75 -5.26
CA GLY A 144 5.43 -13.35 -6.36
C GLY A 144 5.36 -14.87 -6.24
N VAL A 145 6.39 -15.51 -5.70
CA VAL A 145 6.40 -16.95 -5.38
C VAL A 145 5.28 -17.27 -4.39
N GLY A 146 5.17 -16.49 -3.31
CA GLY A 146 4.07 -16.65 -2.35
C GLY A 146 2.70 -16.40 -2.99
N TYR A 147 2.61 -15.42 -3.89
CA TYR A 147 1.34 -15.04 -4.52
C TYR A 147 0.75 -16.15 -5.38
N VAL A 148 1.56 -17.01 -6.03
CA VAL A 148 1.08 -18.17 -6.80
C VAL A 148 0.16 -19.06 -5.97
N GLY A 149 0.43 -19.16 -4.67
CA GLY A 149 -0.32 -20.04 -3.75
C GLY A 149 -1.76 -19.63 -3.50
N TYR A 150 -2.04 -18.33 -3.51
CA TYR A 150 -3.37 -17.79 -3.20
C TYR A 150 -4.00 -16.94 -4.31
N PHE A 151 -3.32 -16.83 -5.46
CA PHE A 151 -3.92 -16.20 -6.64
C PHE A 151 -5.15 -16.99 -7.11
N ASP A 152 -6.29 -16.32 -7.26
CA ASP A 152 -7.50 -16.93 -7.80
C ASP A 152 -7.35 -17.14 -9.32
N ALA A 153 -7.16 -18.38 -9.71
CA ALA A 153 -7.02 -18.77 -11.12
C ALA A 153 -8.24 -19.50 -11.66
N ALA A 154 -9.39 -19.33 -11.04
CA ALA A 154 -10.64 -19.93 -11.55
C ALA A 154 -10.98 -19.36 -12.94
N GLY A 155 -11.11 -20.24 -13.93
CA GLY A 155 -11.32 -19.90 -15.33
C GLY A 155 -10.03 -19.60 -16.11
N LEU A 156 -8.86 -19.76 -15.48
CA LEU A 156 -7.54 -19.57 -16.10
C LEU A 156 -6.74 -20.88 -16.14
N GLU A 157 -7.41 -22.02 -16.15
CA GLU A 157 -6.81 -23.34 -16.08
C GLU A 157 -5.90 -23.68 -17.30
N ASP A 158 -6.06 -22.95 -18.41
CA ASP A 158 -5.23 -23.09 -19.60
C ASP A 158 -3.88 -22.36 -19.51
N TYR A 159 -3.64 -21.61 -18.44
CA TYR A 159 -2.36 -20.96 -18.17
C TYR A 159 -1.54 -21.67 -17.09
N ASP A 160 -0.23 -21.74 -17.31
CA ASP A 160 0.70 -21.89 -16.19
C ASP A 160 0.72 -20.56 -15.39
N ILE A 161 0.34 -20.59 -14.11
CA ILE A 161 0.45 -19.40 -13.26
C ILE A 161 1.88 -19.34 -12.73
N VAL A 162 2.62 -18.32 -13.12
CA VAL A 162 4.03 -18.14 -12.77
C VAL A 162 4.20 -16.90 -11.90
N GLY A 163 4.86 -17.04 -10.77
CA GLY A 163 5.28 -15.93 -9.92
C GLY A 163 6.78 -15.97 -9.68
N TRP A 164 7.37 -14.83 -9.48
CA TRP A 164 8.78 -14.74 -9.09
C TRP A 164 8.94 -13.76 -7.93
N ASP A 165 9.95 -13.99 -7.12
CA ASP A 165 10.40 -12.99 -6.17
C ASP A 165 11.34 -12.04 -6.90
N PRO A 166 11.00 -10.75 -7.05
CA PRO A 166 11.89 -9.77 -7.66
C PRO A 166 13.25 -9.68 -6.93
N ARG A 167 14.23 -9.06 -7.57
CA ARG A 167 15.52 -8.76 -6.93
C ARG A 167 15.31 -8.02 -5.61
N GLY A 168 16.02 -8.43 -4.58
CA GLY A 168 15.86 -7.91 -3.22
C GLY A 168 14.70 -8.49 -2.42
N VAL A 169 13.89 -9.40 -2.98
CA VAL A 169 12.62 -9.86 -2.40
C VAL A 169 12.66 -11.36 -2.08
N GLY A 170 12.07 -11.73 -0.94
CA GLY A 170 11.72 -13.09 -0.58
C GLY A 170 12.87 -14.06 -0.63
N HIS A 171 12.72 -15.12 -1.44
CA HIS A 171 13.72 -16.17 -1.65
C HIS A 171 14.69 -15.89 -2.79
N SER A 172 14.56 -14.77 -3.50
CA SER A 172 15.59 -14.22 -4.38
C SER A 172 16.75 -13.68 -3.55
N THR A 173 17.84 -13.25 -4.20
CA THR A 173 18.91 -12.54 -3.46
C THR A 173 18.31 -11.39 -2.67
N PRO A 174 18.17 -11.48 -1.33
CA PRO A 174 17.30 -10.59 -0.56
C PRO A 174 18.01 -9.32 -0.10
N VAL A 175 17.25 -8.25 0.04
CA VAL A 175 17.66 -7.12 0.88
C VAL A 175 17.56 -7.55 2.34
N THR A 176 18.63 -7.31 3.10
CA THR A 176 18.70 -7.57 4.54
C THR A 176 19.13 -6.30 5.28
N CYS A 177 18.46 -6.02 6.39
CA CYS A 177 18.69 -4.85 7.23
C CYS A 177 18.80 -5.30 8.71
N TRP A 178 18.10 -4.61 9.60
CA TRP A 178 18.07 -4.86 11.03
C TRP A 178 17.52 -6.23 11.44
N GLY A 179 17.82 -6.60 12.70
CA GLY A 179 17.16 -7.70 13.38
C GLY A 179 15.78 -7.33 13.93
N GLN A 180 15.09 -8.31 14.49
CA GLN A 180 13.70 -8.22 14.97
C GLN A 180 13.50 -7.14 16.05
N ALA A 181 14.37 -7.07 17.05
CA ALA A 181 14.25 -6.11 18.14
C ALA A 181 14.36 -4.65 17.69
N ASP A 182 15.13 -4.41 16.62
CA ASP A 182 15.26 -3.08 16.04
C ASP A 182 13.98 -2.69 15.28
N LEU A 183 13.31 -3.64 14.63
CA LEU A 183 12.04 -3.40 13.96
C LEU A 183 10.90 -3.17 14.95
N ASP A 184 10.84 -3.88 16.09
CA ASP A 184 9.87 -3.59 17.16
C ASP A 184 9.98 -2.12 17.62
N ARG A 185 11.21 -1.62 17.80
CA ARG A 185 11.45 -0.22 18.14
C ARG A 185 11.04 0.74 17.02
N TYR A 186 11.42 0.41 15.79
CA TYR A 186 11.15 1.22 14.61
C TYR A 186 9.65 1.43 14.37
N PHE A 187 8.84 0.36 14.46
CA PHE A 187 7.39 0.42 14.26
C PHE A 187 6.63 1.01 15.45
N ALA A 188 7.26 1.07 16.62
CA ALA A 188 6.66 1.72 17.78
C ALA A 188 7.05 3.20 17.95
N MET A 189 7.97 3.70 17.11
CA MET A 189 8.45 5.08 17.21
C MET A 189 7.37 6.07 16.75
N ASP A 190 7.31 7.22 17.39
CA ASP A 190 6.46 8.32 16.94
C ASP A 190 6.78 8.72 15.49
N SER A 191 5.73 8.74 14.64
CA SER A 191 5.84 9.10 13.22
C SER A 191 5.56 10.58 12.97
N SER A 192 4.91 11.27 13.89
CA SER A 192 4.43 12.65 13.76
C SER A 192 5.12 13.61 14.73
N PRO A 193 6.44 13.83 14.61
CA PRO A 193 7.20 14.58 15.61
C PRO A 193 6.65 15.99 15.84
N ASP A 194 6.42 16.33 17.10
CA ASP A 194 5.89 17.61 17.54
C ASP A 194 6.98 18.66 17.76
N ASP A 195 8.21 18.22 17.99
CA ASP A 195 9.33 19.11 18.26
C ASP A 195 10.62 18.73 17.49
N ALA A 196 11.65 19.56 17.64
CA ALA A 196 12.92 19.38 16.94
C ALA A 196 13.72 18.16 17.43
N ALA A 197 13.52 17.73 18.68
CA ALA A 197 14.25 16.60 19.24
C ALA A 197 13.63 15.28 18.71
N GLU A 198 12.32 15.19 18.65
CA GLU A 198 11.59 14.07 18.05
C GLU A 198 11.90 13.94 16.55
N LEU A 199 11.84 15.06 15.82
CA LEU A 199 12.24 15.08 14.41
C LEU A 199 13.68 14.59 14.23
N GLN A 200 14.62 15.00 15.08
CA GLN A 200 15.99 14.54 15.00
C GLN A 200 16.12 13.05 15.32
N ALA A 201 15.42 12.56 16.34
CA ALA A 201 15.38 11.15 16.69
C ALA A 201 14.84 10.30 15.51
N ARG A 202 13.80 10.77 14.85
CA ARG A 202 13.25 10.13 13.64
C ARG A 202 14.24 10.10 12.49
N ILE A 203 14.95 11.19 12.25
CA ILE A 203 16.01 11.30 11.23
C ILE A 203 17.15 10.33 11.52
N ASP A 204 17.58 10.23 12.78
CA ASP A 204 18.67 9.36 13.19
C ASP A 204 18.28 7.89 13.00
N GLU A 205 17.06 7.50 13.39
CA GLU A 205 16.52 6.16 13.21
C GLU A 205 16.43 5.78 11.73
N GLN A 206 15.92 6.67 10.87
CA GLN A 206 15.87 6.42 9.42
C GLN A 206 17.28 6.30 8.81
N THR A 207 18.24 7.07 9.31
CA THR A 207 19.64 7.00 8.88
C THR A 207 20.27 5.66 9.30
N ASP A 208 20.02 5.21 10.51
CA ASP A 208 20.54 3.94 11.03
C ASP A 208 19.88 2.74 10.33
N PHE A 209 18.58 2.81 10.04
CA PHE A 209 17.90 1.82 9.22
C PHE A 209 18.53 1.70 7.82
N GLY A 210 18.66 2.80 7.10
CA GLY A 210 19.29 2.81 5.78
C GLY A 210 20.74 2.27 5.82
N ARG A 211 21.52 2.64 6.84
CA ARG A 211 22.88 2.12 7.04
C ARG A 211 22.87 0.62 7.29
N SER A 212 21.94 0.10 8.07
CA SER A 212 21.84 -1.33 8.33
C SER A 212 21.53 -2.10 7.04
N CYS A 213 20.64 -1.56 6.19
CA CYS A 213 20.33 -2.15 4.89
C CYS A 213 21.57 -2.18 3.97
N LEU A 214 22.36 -1.12 3.95
CA LEU A 214 23.61 -1.10 3.18
C LEU A 214 24.63 -2.12 3.69
N ASN A 215 24.77 -2.23 5.01
CA ASN A 215 25.68 -3.20 5.64
C ASN A 215 25.27 -4.66 5.37
N GLY A 216 23.96 -4.94 5.38
CA GLY A 216 23.43 -6.29 5.13
C GLY A 216 23.37 -6.68 3.65
N SER A 217 23.13 -5.70 2.78
CA SER A 217 22.85 -5.96 1.35
C SER A 217 24.01 -5.59 0.41
N GLY A 218 24.96 -4.77 0.86
CA GLY A 218 26.09 -4.35 0.04
C GLY A 218 25.68 -3.74 -1.29
N ALA A 219 26.34 -4.14 -2.38
CA ALA A 219 26.09 -3.63 -3.72
C ALA A 219 24.66 -3.92 -4.23
N LEU A 220 23.96 -4.92 -3.70
CA LEU A 220 22.56 -5.18 -4.09
C LEU A 220 21.67 -3.96 -3.90
N LEU A 221 21.94 -3.16 -2.86
CA LEU A 221 21.10 -2.02 -2.51
C LEU A 221 21.05 -0.92 -3.61
N GLU A 222 22.02 -0.89 -4.51
CA GLU A 222 22.03 0.00 -5.68
C GLU A 222 21.29 -0.58 -6.89
N HIS A 223 20.88 -1.85 -6.83
CA HIS A 223 20.40 -2.63 -7.97
C HIS A 223 19.05 -3.31 -7.74
N VAL A 224 18.17 -2.72 -6.93
CA VAL A 224 16.80 -3.22 -6.70
C VAL A 224 15.72 -2.30 -7.29
N SER A 225 16.07 -1.49 -8.30
CA SER A 225 15.12 -0.56 -8.94
C SER A 225 14.03 -1.28 -9.74
N THR A 226 12.89 -0.61 -9.94
CA THR A 226 11.82 -1.11 -10.82
C THR A 226 12.31 -1.35 -12.23
N MET A 227 13.20 -0.51 -12.75
CA MET A 227 13.73 -0.66 -14.13
C MET A 227 14.55 -1.94 -14.33
N GLU A 228 15.28 -2.37 -13.31
CA GLU A 228 15.99 -3.65 -13.35
C GLU A 228 15.03 -4.83 -13.18
N THR A 229 14.03 -4.68 -12.32
CA THR A 229 12.95 -5.68 -12.16
C THR A 229 12.16 -5.89 -13.46
N VAL A 230 11.91 -4.85 -14.24
CA VAL A 230 11.28 -4.94 -15.56
C VAL A 230 12.14 -5.76 -16.56
N ARG A 231 13.46 -5.60 -16.50
CA ARG A 231 14.38 -6.42 -17.33
C ARG A 231 14.43 -7.88 -16.86
N ASP A 232 14.37 -8.11 -15.54
CA ASP A 232 14.24 -9.47 -14.99
C ASP A 232 12.95 -10.15 -15.45
N LEU A 233 11.84 -9.39 -15.51
CA LEU A 233 10.55 -9.88 -16.00
C LEU A 233 10.63 -10.28 -17.48
N ASP A 234 11.30 -9.50 -18.34
CA ASP A 234 11.49 -9.87 -19.74
C ASP A 234 12.39 -11.10 -19.90
N LEU A 235 13.42 -11.20 -19.07
CA LEU A 235 14.27 -12.40 -19.02
C LEU A 235 13.43 -13.62 -18.61
N LEU A 236 12.62 -13.53 -17.55
CA LEU A 236 11.73 -14.60 -17.09
C LEU A 236 10.76 -15.03 -18.21
N ARG A 237 10.11 -14.07 -18.90
CA ARG A 237 9.23 -14.34 -20.04
C ARG A 237 9.93 -15.23 -21.09
N GLY A 238 11.17 -14.86 -21.44
CA GLY A 238 11.95 -15.65 -22.42
C GLY A 238 12.29 -17.05 -21.91
N LEU A 239 12.61 -17.20 -20.62
CA LEU A 239 13.00 -18.47 -20.01
C LEU A 239 11.83 -19.45 -19.80
N VAL A 240 10.60 -18.95 -19.60
CA VAL A 240 9.40 -19.80 -19.60
C VAL A 240 8.96 -20.18 -21.03
N GLY A 241 9.56 -19.59 -22.05
CA GLY A 241 9.34 -19.93 -23.47
C GLY A 241 8.29 -19.07 -24.17
N ASP A 242 7.80 -18.02 -23.55
CA ASP A 242 6.74 -17.17 -24.08
C ASP A 242 7.28 -16.09 -25.02
N ALA A 243 6.73 -15.99 -26.24
CA ALA A 243 7.08 -14.95 -27.19
C ALA A 243 6.59 -13.56 -26.74
N LYS A 244 5.46 -13.51 -26.04
CA LYS A 244 4.83 -12.32 -25.48
C LYS A 244 4.51 -12.52 -24.02
N LEU A 245 4.52 -11.43 -23.25
CA LEU A 245 4.22 -11.42 -21.83
C LEU A 245 2.71 -11.37 -21.59
N ASN A 246 2.12 -12.45 -21.05
CA ASN A 246 0.83 -12.35 -20.39
C ASN A 246 1.09 -12.06 -18.92
N TYR A 247 0.47 -11.00 -18.40
CA TYR A 247 0.83 -10.45 -17.10
C TYR A 247 -0.38 -9.99 -16.28
N PHE A 248 -0.36 -10.31 -15.01
CA PHE A 248 -1.28 -9.73 -14.02
C PHE A 248 -0.47 -9.00 -12.95
N GLY A 249 -0.53 -7.69 -12.95
CA GLY A 249 0.09 -6.84 -11.94
C GLY A 249 -0.95 -6.23 -11.02
N ALA A 250 -0.80 -6.46 -9.71
CA ALA A 250 -1.62 -5.84 -8.69
C ALA A 250 -0.87 -4.69 -8.01
N SER A 251 -1.55 -3.58 -7.71
CA SER A 251 -0.97 -2.47 -6.95
C SER A 251 0.34 -1.96 -7.59
N TYR A 252 1.46 -1.91 -6.86
CA TYR A 252 2.77 -1.57 -7.43
C TYR A 252 3.16 -2.48 -8.63
N GLY A 253 2.65 -3.71 -8.73
CA GLY A 253 2.84 -4.57 -9.90
C GLY A 253 2.33 -3.93 -11.20
N THR A 254 1.40 -2.98 -11.12
CA THR A 254 0.92 -2.18 -12.25
C THR A 254 2.00 -1.24 -12.80
N ARG A 255 2.87 -0.70 -11.93
CA ARG A 255 4.04 0.09 -12.34
C ARG A 255 5.04 -0.76 -13.12
N ILE A 256 5.29 -2.00 -12.66
CA ILE A 256 6.15 -2.94 -13.39
C ILE A 256 5.57 -3.20 -14.78
N GLY A 257 4.25 -3.51 -14.87
CA GLY A 257 3.57 -3.78 -16.13
C GLY A 257 3.56 -2.59 -17.08
N ALA A 258 3.27 -1.39 -16.59
CA ALA A 258 3.26 -0.17 -17.41
C ALA A 258 4.65 0.18 -17.95
N LEU A 259 5.70 0.10 -17.12
CA LEU A 259 7.08 0.30 -17.56
C LEU A 259 7.56 -0.82 -18.51
N TYR A 260 7.07 -2.06 -18.32
CA TYR A 260 7.34 -3.13 -19.27
C TYR A 260 6.72 -2.83 -20.64
N ALA A 261 5.47 -2.38 -20.68
CA ALA A 261 4.79 -2.01 -21.90
C ALA A 261 5.51 -0.84 -22.63
N GLU A 262 6.03 0.12 -21.86
CA GLU A 262 6.85 1.23 -22.41
C GLU A 262 8.18 0.75 -23.00
N MET A 263 8.89 -0.15 -22.29
CA MET A 263 10.19 -0.63 -22.74
C MET A 263 10.12 -1.69 -23.86
N PHE A 264 9.07 -2.51 -23.86
CA PHE A 264 8.93 -3.68 -24.72
C PHE A 264 7.55 -3.80 -25.36
N PRO A 265 7.01 -2.75 -26.01
CA PRO A 265 5.63 -2.74 -26.49
C PRO A 265 5.29 -3.91 -27.42
N GLN A 266 6.26 -4.36 -28.24
CA GLN A 266 6.08 -5.50 -29.15
C GLN A 266 6.08 -6.87 -28.45
N ARG A 267 6.50 -6.93 -27.18
CA ARG A 267 6.53 -8.15 -26.36
C ARG A 267 5.34 -8.28 -25.43
N VAL A 268 4.46 -7.29 -25.41
CA VAL A 268 3.22 -7.33 -24.62
C VAL A 268 2.25 -8.34 -25.25
N GLY A 269 1.74 -9.26 -24.44
CA GLY A 269 0.63 -10.14 -24.73
C GLY A 269 -0.66 -9.60 -24.14
N ARG A 270 -1.34 -10.39 -23.31
CA ARG A 270 -2.52 -9.98 -22.56
C ARG A 270 -2.09 -9.48 -21.18
N MET A 271 -2.41 -8.23 -20.86
CA MET A 271 -1.92 -7.58 -19.64
C MET A 271 -3.07 -6.97 -18.85
N ILE A 272 -3.11 -7.30 -17.55
CA ILE A 272 -4.05 -6.75 -16.57
C ILE A 272 -3.26 -5.98 -15.52
N LEU A 273 -3.71 -4.77 -15.22
CA LEU A 273 -3.13 -3.86 -14.23
C LEU A 273 -4.23 -3.45 -13.24
N ASP A 274 -4.32 -4.16 -12.10
CA ASP A 274 -5.38 -4.00 -11.10
C ASP A 274 -4.91 -3.17 -9.91
N GLY A 275 -5.67 -2.14 -9.53
CA GLY A 275 -5.27 -1.18 -8.52
C GLY A 275 -4.08 -0.33 -8.99
N ALA A 276 -4.25 0.37 -10.09
CA ALA A 276 -3.17 1.06 -10.80
C ALA A 276 -2.55 2.21 -10.01
N VAL A 277 -1.22 2.28 -9.96
CA VAL A 277 -0.49 3.40 -9.35
C VAL A 277 -0.39 4.60 -10.30
N ASP A 278 -0.11 5.79 -9.77
CA ASP A 278 0.22 6.98 -10.59
C ASP A 278 1.64 6.83 -11.19
N VAL A 279 1.71 6.16 -12.34
CA VAL A 279 2.98 5.76 -12.97
C VAL A 279 3.87 6.93 -13.37
N ASN A 280 3.27 8.08 -13.74
CA ASN A 280 3.99 9.28 -14.16
C ASN A 280 4.11 10.34 -13.06
N SER A 281 3.58 10.08 -11.86
CA SER A 281 3.54 11.02 -10.72
C SER A 281 2.90 12.37 -11.08
N ASN A 282 1.81 12.33 -11.86
CA ASN A 282 1.11 13.50 -12.36
C ASN A 282 -0.18 13.81 -11.59
N SER A 283 -0.63 12.94 -10.70
CA SER A 283 -1.85 13.12 -9.92
C SER A 283 -1.68 14.23 -8.88
N LYS A 284 -2.76 14.97 -8.66
CA LYS A 284 -2.89 15.89 -7.52
C LYS A 284 -3.41 15.20 -6.26
N ILE A 285 -4.06 14.05 -6.45
CA ILE A 285 -4.55 13.20 -5.37
C ILE A 285 -3.37 12.36 -4.91
N THR A 286 -3.11 12.36 -3.61
CA THR A 286 -2.06 11.53 -3.00
C THR A 286 -2.64 10.21 -2.48
N GLN A 287 -1.79 9.27 -2.11
CA GLN A 287 -2.24 8.05 -1.45
C GLN A 287 -2.92 8.36 -0.11
N VAL A 288 -2.42 9.35 0.64
CA VAL A 288 -3.02 9.78 1.91
C VAL A 288 -4.44 10.29 1.71
N ASP A 289 -4.71 11.03 0.62
CA ASP A 289 -6.08 11.48 0.27
C ASP A 289 -7.02 10.28 0.03
N GLY A 290 -6.50 9.19 -0.54
CA GLY A 290 -7.25 7.95 -0.73
C GLY A 290 -7.63 7.30 0.60
N PHE A 291 -6.68 7.19 1.51
CA PHE A 291 -6.93 6.66 2.86
C PHE A 291 -7.88 7.56 3.68
N GLU A 292 -7.72 8.87 3.60
CA GLU A 292 -8.63 9.82 4.26
C GLU A 292 -10.07 9.64 3.77
N ARG A 293 -10.26 9.53 2.45
CA ARG A 293 -11.57 9.25 1.83
C ARG A 293 -12.17 7.93 2.34
N ALA A 294 -11.37 6.86 2.39
CA ALA A 294 -11.81 5.56 2.89
C ALA A 294 -12.16 5.60 4.39
N LEU A 295 -11.41 6.37 5.20
CA LEU A 295 -11.74 6.59 6.61
C LEU A 295 -13.09 7.31 6.77
N HIS A 296 -13.39 8.29 5.93
CA HIS A 296 -14.69 8.96 5.92
C HIS A 296 -15.82 8.01 5.52
N HIS A 297 -15.60 7.13 4.54
CA HIS A 297 -16.60 6.11 4.16
C HIS A 297 -16.82 5.09 5.29
N PHE A 298 -15.75 4.64 5.95
CA PHE A 298 -15.86 3.83 7.16
C PHE A 298 -16.66 4.52 8.25
N ALA A 299 -16.41 5.80 8.50
CA ALA A 299 -17.10 6.57 9.52
C ALA A 299 -18.61 6.70 9.22
N LEU A 300 -18.98 6.92 7.96
CA LEU A 300 -20.37 6.94 7.54
C LEU A 300 -21.04 5.58 7.75
N TRP A 301 -20.40 4.49 7.30
CA TRP A 301 -20.87 3.12 7.52
C TRP A 301 -21.04 2.80 9.00
N CYS A 302 -20.10 3.21 9.84
CA CYS A 302 -20.14 3.00 11.28
C CYS A 302 -21.33 3.74 11.93
N ALA A 303 -21.54 5.01 11.57
CA ALA A 303 -22.66 5.81 12.04
C ALA A 303 -24.02 5.19 11.64
N GLU A 304 -24.17 4.73 10.39
CA GLU A 304 -25.37 4.05 9.92
C GLU A 304 -25.61 2.69 10.62
N ALA A 305 -24.55 2.00 11.01
CA ALA A 305 -24.59 0.78 11.82
C ALA A 305 -24.82 1.01 13.33
N ASN A 306 -25.01 2.26 13.76
CA ASN A 306 -25.16 2.67 15.16
C ASN A 306 -23.98 2.23 16.04
N CYS A 307 -22.74 2.49 15.59
CA CYS A 307 -21.53 2.25 16.35
C CYS A 307 -21.51 3.05 17.66
N ARG A 308 -20.77 2.54 18.66
CA ARG A 308 -20.56 3.24 19.94
C ARG A 308 -19.83 4.59 19.78
N MET A 309 -19.07 4.77 18.71
CA MET A 309 -18.29 5.99 18.44
C MET A 309 -19.13 7.19 18.01
N GLY A 310 -20.36 6.99 17.54
CA GLY A 310 -21.25 8.10 17.17
C GLY A 310 -22.35 7.71 16.21
N SER A 311 -23.33 8.61 16.05
CA SER A 311 -24.48 8.44 15.16
C SER A 311 -24.40 9.31 13.89
N GLN A 312 -23.33 10.09 13.75
CA GLN A 312 -23.02 10.91 12.59
C GLN A 312 -21.58 10.63 12.15
N GLN A 313 -21.29 10.78 10.87
CA GLN A 313 -19.95 10.59 10.31
C GLN A 313 -18.90 11.42 11.05
N ASP A 314 -19.19 12.71 11.30
CA ASP A 314 -18.24 13.62 11.94
C ASP A 314 -17.96 13.24 13.40
N ASP A 315 -18.95 12.67 14.12
CA ASP A 315 -18.75 12.15 15.47
C ASP A 315 -17.72 11.02 15.47
N VAL A 316 -17.87 10.07 14.54
CA VAL A 316 -16.95 8.93 14.42
C VAL A 316 -15.55 9.39 14.04
N ILE A 317 -15.42 10.30 13.07
CA ILE A 317 -14.12 10.89 12.70
C ILE A 317 -13.46 11.57 13.88
N TYR A 318 -14.22 12.38 14.62
CA TYR A 318 -13.71 13.08 15.81
C TYR A 318 -13.21 12.09 16.88
N VAL A 319 -13.99 11.04 17.16
CA VAL A 319 -13.61 10.02 18.15
C VAL A 319 -12.36 9.26 17.74
N VAL A 320 -12.27 8.83 16.47
CA VAL A 320 -11.09 8.11 15.95
C VAL A 320 -9.86 9.02 15.99
N LYS A 321 -9.97 10.26 15.49
CA LYS A 321 -8.86 11.21 15.51
C LYS A 321 -8.37 11.47 16.92
N ASN A 322 -9.29 11.78 17.84
CA ASN A 322 -8.96 12.08 19.23
C ASN A 322 -8.31 10.88 19.93
N PHE A 323 -8.74 9.67 19.63
CA PHE A 323 -8.09 8.45 20.14
C PHE A 323 -6.63 8.34 19.64
N LEU A 324 -6.41 8.54 18.34
CA LEU A 324 -5.06 8.49 17.76
C LEU A 324 -4.16 9.61 18.30
N ASP A 325 -4.68 10.83 18.47
CA ASP A 325 -3.95 11.94 19.06
C ASP A 325 -3.57 11.66 20.55
N GLN A 326 -4.43 10.96 21.30
CA GLN A 326 -4.12 10.59 22.68
C GLN A 326 -3.04 9.53 22.81
N LEU A 327 -2.92 8.62 21.83
CA LEU A 327 -1.88 7.59 21.84
C LEU A 327 -0.46 8.16 21.76
N ASP A 328 -0.29 9.35 21.23
CA ASP A 328 0.98 10.07 21.20
C ASP A 328 1.53 10.31 22.61
N GLN A 329 0.74 10.91 23.46
CA GLN A 329 1.13 11.24 24.83
C GLN A 329 0.95 10.07 25.81
N GLN A 330 0.00 9.17 25.54
CA GLN A 330 -0.38 8.06 26.41
C GLN A 330 -0.53 6.75 25.62
N PRO A 331 0.57 6.11 25.23
CA PRO A 331 0.53 4.80 24.59
C PRO A 331 -0.25 3.79 25.43
N MET A 332 -1.10 2.98 24.79
CA MET A 332 -2.05 2.09 25.45
C MET A 332 -1.48 0.69 25.65
N LYS A 333 -1.73 0.08 26.81
CA LYS A 333 -1.31 -1.30 27.07
C LYS A 333 -2.15 -2.29 26.27
N ALA A 334 -1.51 -3.38 25.83
CA ALA A 334 -2.14 -4.55 25.27
C ALA A 334 -2.01 -5.74 26.23
N SER A 335 -2.89 -6.73 26.10
CA SER A 335 -2.97 -7.90 26.98
C SER A 335 -1.74 -8.82 26.89
N ASP A 336 -0.95 -8.76 25.82
CA ASP A 336 0.31 -9.49 25.62
C ASP A 336 1.53 -8.81 26.29
N GLY A 337 1.31 -7.69 26.97
CA GLY A 337 2.34 -6.92 27.67
C GLY A 337 3.05 -5.85 26.83
N ARG A 338 2.78 -5.79 25.51
CA ARG A 338 3.24 -4.70 24.65
C ARG A 338 2.42 -3.44 24.84
N THR A 339 2.81 -2.39 24.15
CA THR A 339 2.14 -1.10 24.17
C THR A 339 1.81 -0.70 22.75
N LEU A 340 0.56 -0.29 22.52
CA LEU A 340 0.10 0.32 21.27
C LEU A 340 0.55 1.78 21.26
N SER A 341 1.42 2.14 20.32
CA SER A 341 1.83 3.52 20.06
C SER A 341 0.87 4.21 19.07
N GLN A 342 1.01 5.53 18.91
CA GLN A 342 0.25 6.28 17.91
C GLN A 342 0.49 5.75 16.50
N GLN A 343 1.74 5.55 16.09
CA GLN A 343 2.07 4.99 14.78
C GLN A 343 1.36 3.66 14.54
N GLN A 344 1.41 2.74 15.50
CA GLN A 344 0.73 1.45 15.38
C GLN A 344 -0.80 1.60 15.33
N GLY A 345 -1.36 2.58 16.03
CA GLY A 345 -2.78 2.92 15.93
C GLY A 345 -3.17 3.40 14.54
N VAL A 346 -2.35 4.27 13.94
CA VAL A 346 -2.53 4.74 12.55
C VAL A 346 -2.40 3.59 11.56
N GLU A 347 -1.37 2.75 11.68
CA GLU A 347 -1.17 1.58 10.82
C GLU A 347 -2.34 0.60 10.88
N ALA A 348 -2.93 0.38 12.06
CA ALA A 348 -4.11 -0.45 12.23
C ALA A 348 -5.32 0.10 11.45
N VAL A 349 -5.52 1.42 11.48
CA VAL A 349 -6.57 2.09 10.69
C VAL A 349 -6.29 1.94 9.20
N LEU A 350 -5.08 2.28 8.73
CA LEU A 350 -4.70 2.19 7.32
C LEU A 350 -4.85 0.76 6.79
N TYR A 351 -4.33 -0.23 7.51
CA TYR A 351 -4.44 -1.64 7.14
C TYR A 351 -5.89 -2.07 6.94
N SER A 352 -6.78 -1.63 7.81
CA SER A 352 -8.19 -1.99 7.76
C SER A 352 -8.93 -1.36 6.57
N MET A 353 -8.41 -0.29 5.98
CA MET A 353 -9.00 0.33 4.78
C MET A 353 -8.78 -0.52 3.52
N TYR A 354 -7.70 -1.31 3.45
CA TYR A 354 -7.40 -2.15 2.28
C TYR A 354 -8.53 -3.14 1.93
N GLY A 355 -9.17 -3.74 2.94
CA GLY A 355 -10.25 -4.71 2.74
C GLY A 355 -11.63 -4.10 2.47
N GLY A 356 -11.74 -2.78 2.49
CA GLY A 356 -13.01 -2.08 2.33
C GLY A 356 -14.07 -2.55 3.32
N THR A 357 -15.31 -2.63 2.88
CA THR A 357 -16.45 -3.00 3.74
C THR A 357 -16.30 -4.36 4.43
N SER A 358 -15.47 -5.26 3.90
CA SER A 358 -15.25 -6.60 4.49
C SER A 358 -14.41 -6.56 5.77
N SER A 359 -13.52 -5.57 5.93
CA SER A 359 -12.65 -5.39 7.11
C SER A 359 -13.14 -4.33 8.10
N TRP A 360 -14.07 -3.48 7.71
CA TRP A 360 -14.60 -2.43 8.58
C TRP A 360 -15.20 -2.92 9.90
N PRO A 361 -15.93 -4.07 9.97
CA PRO A 361 -16.38 -4.61 11.26
C PRO A 361 -15.23 -4.92 12.22
N MET A 362 -14.10 -5.41 11.71
CA MET A 362 -12.92 -5.71 12.53
C MET A 362 -12.27 -4.44 13.07
N LEU A 363 -12.16 -3.39 12.26
CA LEU A 363 -11.67 -2.09 12.72
C LEU A 363 -12.60 -1.49 13.78
N ARG A 364 -13.92 -1.51 13.54
CA ARG A 364 -14.91 -1.04 14.54
C ARG A 364 -14.71 -1.74 15.88
N ASP A 365 -14.62 -3.07 15.88
CA ASP A 365 -14.49 -3.86 17.11
C ASP A 365 -13.13 -3.64 17.80
N ALA A 366 -12.09 -3.30 17.04
CA ALA A 366 -10.78 -2.95 17.58
C ALA A 366 -10.78 -1.55 18.21
N LEU A 367 -11.39 -0.58 17.55
CA LEU A 367 -11.55 0.78 18.06
C LEU A 367 -12.48 0.81 19.30
N ASP A 368 -13.58 0.06 19.27
CA ASP A 368 -14.49 -0.05 20.41
C ASP A 368 -13.76 -0.57 21.66
N GLU A 369 -12.96 -1.64 21.54
CA GLU A 369 -12.18 -2.19 22.64
C GLU A 369 -11.13 -1.19 23.15
N ALA A 370 -10.39 -0.56 22.24
CA ALA A 370 -9.35 0.39 22.61
C ALA A 370 -9.93 1.64 23.31
N ILE A 371 -10.98 2.24 22.74
CA ILE A 371 -11.52 3.52 23.19
C ILE A 371 -12.34 3.37 24.49
N PHE A 372 -13.16 2.33 24.58
CA PHE A 372 -14.14 2.22 25.66
C PHE A 372 -13.78 1.19 26.73
N ASP A 373 -12.95 0.20 26.39
CA ASP A 373 -12.52 -0.83 27.34
C ASP A 373 -11.04 -0.67 27.73
N HIS A 374 -10.34 0.32 27.12
CA HIS A 374 -8.94 0.68 27.38
C HIS A 374 -7.95 -0.48 27.16
N ASP A 375 -8.20 -1.34 26.17
CA ASP A 375 -7.33 -2.43 25.76
C ASP A 375 -6.89 -2.25 24.30
N GLY A 376 -5.60 -2.02 24.08
CA GLY A 376 -5.00 -1.82 22.76
C GLY A 376 -4.77 -3.12 21.95
N SER A 377 -5.19 -4.28 22.46
CA SER A 377 -4.78 -5.58 21.93
C SER A 377 -5.23 -5.82 20.49
N LYS A 378 -6.47 -5.51 20.14
CA LYS A 378 -6.96 -5.72 18.76
C LYS A 378 -6.36 -4.72 17.77
N MET A 379 -6.21 -3.45 18.19
CA MET A 379 -5.52 -2.45 17.37
C MET A 379 -4.07 -2.89 17.09
N LEU A 380 -3.36 -3.38 18.12
CA LEU A 380 -2.00 -3.88 17.96
C LEU A 380 -1.92 -5.12 17.05
N GLN A 381 -2.93 -6.01 17.07
CA GLN A 381 -3.00 -7.14 16.13
C GLN A 381 -3.19 -6.68 14.68
N LEU A 382 -3.96 -5.62 14.44
CA LEU A 382 -4.10 -5.03 13.10
C LEU A 382 -2.81 -4.37 12.63
N ALA A 383 -2.11 -3.67 13.53
CA ALA A 383 -0.78 -3.11 13.25
C ALA A 383 0.25 -4.22 12.95
N ASP A 384 0.28 -5.30 13.74
CA ASP A 384 1.13 -6.47 13.50
C ASP A 384 0.86 -7.08 12.10
N ALA A 385 -0.40 -7.11 11.66
CA ALA A 385 -0.77 -7.59 10.33
C ALA A 385 -0.28 -6.66 9.21
N SER A 386 -0.36 -5.33 9.41
CA SER A 386 0.21 -4.32 8.52
C SER A 386 1.72 -4.49 8.40
N ASP A 387 2.41 -4.56 9.52
CA ASP A 387 3.86 -4.65 9.62
C ASP A 387 4.40 -6.05 9.31
N ARG A 388 3.53 -7.01 9.00
CA ARG A 388 3.91 -8.41 8.78
C ARG A 388 4.68 -9.01 9.96
N ARG A 389 4.33 -8.61 11.17
CA ARG A 389 4.89 -9.17 12.40
C ARG A 389 4.21 -10.48 12.73
N ASN A 390 5.00 -11.55 12.81
CA ASN A 390 4.53 -12.89 13.17
C ASN A 390 4.35 -13.01 14.70
N ARG A 391 3.62 -14.05 15.13
CA ARG A 391 3.40 -14.34 16.56
C ARG A 391 4.67 -14.62 17.35
N ASP A 392 5.73 -15.07 16.70
CA ASP A 392 7.05 -15.31 17.31
C ASP A 392 7.92 -14.04 17.40
N GLY A 393 7.39 -12.89 16.96
CA GLY A 393 8.08 -11.61 16.92
C GLY A 393 8.93 -11.39 15.67
N SER A 394 9.00 -12.35 14.74
CA SER A 394 9.69 -12.16 13.47
C SER A 394 8.88 -11.28 12.52
N TYR A 395 9.58 -10.63 11.59
CA TYR A 395 8.97 -9.75 10.59
C TYR A 395 9.13 -10.30 9.18
N GLY A 396 8.18 -9.96 8.32
CA GLY A 396 8.24 -10.27 6.89
C GLY A 396 9.33 -9.47 6.17
N GLN A 397 9.94 -10.07 5.16
CA GLN A 397 11.03 -9.49 4.37
C GLN A 397 10.58 -8.24 3.57
N LEU A 398 9.27 -8.05 3.38
CA LEU A 398 8.66 -6.86 2.77
C LEU A 398 9.16 -5.56 3.43
N ASN A 399 9.33 -5.56 4.75
CA ASN A 399 9.77 -4.39 5.53
C ASN A 399 11.17 -3.87 5.17
N TYR A 400 11.96 -4.70 4.50
CA TYR A 400 13.27 -4.30 3.98
C TYR A 400 13.25 -4.00 2.48
N ALA A 401 12.55 -4.83 1.71
CA ALA A 401 12.46 -4.68 0.27
C ALA A 401 11.65 -3.44 -0.16
N PHE A 402 10.56 -3.15 0.56
CA PHE A 402 9.68 -2.01 0.24
C PHE A 402 10.45 -0.68 0.24
N PRO A 403 11.10 -0.25 1.34
CA PRO A 403 11.85 1.00 1.35
C PRO A 403 13.04 0.98 0.39
N ALA A 404 13.73 -0.16 0.23
CA ALA A 404 14.88 -0.27 -0.66
C ALA A 404 14.51 0.01 -2.13
N ILE A 405 13.43 -0.61 -2.62
CA ILE A 405 12.95 -0.41 -3.98
C ILE A 405 12.40 1.00 -4.15
N ARG A 406 11.55 1.45 -3.23
CA ARG A 406 10.92 2.77 -3.28
C ARG A 406 11.94 3.89 -3.32
N CYS A 407 12.98 3.81 -2.49
CA CYS A 407 14.01 4.84 -2.42
C CYS A 407 14.96 4.87 -3.61
N LEU A 408 15.13 3.75 -4.32
CA LEU A 408 15.83 3.78 -5.61
C LEU A 408 14.99 4.40 -6.73
N ASP A 409 13.69 4.23 -6.69
CA ASP A 409 12.76 4.79 -7.70
C ASP A 409 12.43 6.27 -7.45
N SER A 410 12.68 6.77 -6.24
CA SER A 410 12.39 8.16 -5.86
C SER A 410 13.45 9.12 -6.35
N GLN A 411 13.04 10.31 -6.84
CA GLN A 411 13.96 11.28 -7.45
C GLN A 411 14.18 12.55 -6.63
N ASP A 412 13.26 12.91 -5.75
CA ASP A 412 13.31 14.14 -4.94
C ASP A 412 12.93 13.85 -3.49
N ASP A 413 13.87 13.20 -2.79
CA ASP A 413 13.73 12.89 -1.38
C ASP A 413 14.78 13.60 -0.55
N SER A 414 14.39 14.73 0.00
CA SER A 414 15.11 15.47 1.03
C SER A 414 14.17 15.66 2.23
N VAL A 415 14.74 15.96 3.41
CA VAL A 415 13.95 16.31 4.60
C VAL A 415 12.98 17.45 4.30
N ARG A 416 13.45 18.46 3.54
CA ARG A 416 12.61 19.60 3.11
C ARG A 416 11.48 19.17 2.16
N ALA A 417 11.73 18.23 1.25
CA ALA A 417 10.70 17.71 0.35
C ALA A 417 9.65 16.91 1.13
N ALA A 418 10.08 16.10 2.10
CA ALA A 418 9.19 15.35 2.99
C ALA A 418 8.28 16.30 3.81
N GLU A 419 8.86 17.37 4.39
CA GLU A 419 8.08 18.36 5.14
C GLU A 419 7.08 19.12 4.23
N LYS A 420 7.50 19.46 3.02
CA LYS A 420 6.58 20.11 2.07
C LYS A 420 5.42 19.19 1.67
N ARG A 421 5.69 17.90 1.48
CA ARG A 421 4.63 16.90 1.22
C ARG A 421 3.70 16.81 2.41
N LEU A 422 4.21 16.62 3.62
CA LEU A 422 3.42 16.59 4.85
C LEU A 422 2.52 17.83 4.98
N ALA A 423 3.07 19.04 4.77
CA ALA A 423 2.30 20.27 4.82
C ALA A 423 1.20 20.36 3.74
N GLN A 424 1.35 19.69 2.61
CA GLN A 424 0.31 19.57 1.59
C GLN A 424 -0.74 18.53 1.99
N GLU A 425 -0.32 17.34 2.38
CA GLU A 425 -1.16 16.21 2.78
C GLU A 425 -2.02 16.56 4.01
N SER A 426 -1.46 17.27 4.99
CA SER A 426 -2.23 17.76 6.15
C SER A 426 -3.35 18.74 5.80
N ARG A 427 -3.33 19.35 4.60
CA ARG A 427 -4.42 20.24 4.14
C ARG A 427 -5.52 19.48 3.43
N THR A 428 -5.17 18.41 2.70
CA THR A 428 -6.11 17.63 1.89
C THR A 428 -6.65 16.41 2.63
N ALA A 429 -5.90 15.91 3.60
CA ALA A 429 -6.21 14.80 4.49
C ALA A 429 -6.02 15.23 5.96
N PRO A 430 -6.98 15.97 6.54
CA PRO A 430 -6.78 16.65 7.84
C PRO A 430 -6.74 15.70 9.05
N VAL A 431 -7.17 14.44 8.91
CA VAL A 431 -7.06 13.43 9.96
C VAL A 431 -5.75 12.65 9.83
N LEU A 432 -5.56 11.98 8.70
CA LEU A 432 -4.43 11.05 8.51
C LEU A 432 -3.14 11.76 8.06
N GLY A 433 -3.24 12.88 7.35
CA GLY A 433 -2.07 13.62 6.88
C GLY A 433 -1.10 13.99 8.00
N PRO A 434 -1.53 14.72 9.04
CA PRO A 434 -0.66 15.05 10.18
C PRO A 434 -0.10 13.81 10.90
N LEU A 435 -0.93 12.77 11.08
CA LEU A 435 -0.59 11.57 11.83
C LEU A 435 0.44 10.66 11.12
N ASN A 436 0.54 10.73 9.79
CA ASN A 436 1.57 10.01 9.04
C ASN A 436 2.97 10.60 9.25
N GLY A 437 3.06 11.88 9.62
CA GLY A 437 4.33 12.57 9.78
C GLY A 437 5.14 12.68 8.48
N PRO A 438 6.38 13.21 8.56
CA PRO A 438 7.23 13.35 7.38
C PRO A 438 7.81 12.00 6.95
N ASP A 439 7.67 11.66 5.68
CA ASP A 439 8.31 10.47 5.09
C ASP A 439 9.80 10.69 4.89
N LEU A 440 10.61 10.25 5.83
CA LEU A 440 12.05 10.53 5.91
C LEU A 440 12.94 9.37 5.43
N VAL A 441 12.40 8.17 5.21
CA VAL A 441 13.23 6.99 4.92
C VAL A 441 14.08 7.19 3.66
N CYS A 442 13.49 7.68 2.57
CA CYS A 442 14.24 7.93 1.34
C CYS A 442 15.13 9.19 1.42
N ALA A 443 14.76 10.18 2.24
CA ALA A 443 15.61 11.33 2.51
C ALA A 443 16.93 10.95 3.22
N ARG A 444 16.98 9.79 3.85
CA ARG A 444 18.15 9.25 4.58
C ARG A 444 18.70 7.95 3.98
N TRP A 445 18.19 7.56 2.81
CA TRP A 445 18.66 6.35 2.15
C TRP A 445 20.15 6.47 1.75
N PRO A 446 20.99 5.45 2.03
CA PRO A 446 22.46 5.58 1.92
C PRO A 446 23.00 5.53 0.48
N VAL A 447 22.18 5.07 -0.48
CA VAL A 447 22.58 4.99 -1.89
C VAL A 447 21.79 5.99 -2.73
N LYS A 448 22.32 6.34 -3.91
CA LYS A 448 21.66 7.27 -4.82
C LYS A 448 20.43 6.65 -5.47
N PRO A 449 19.41 7.45 -5.79
CA PRO A 449 18.33 7.00 -6.66
C PRO A 449 18.85 6.46 -7.99
N ALA A 450 18.17 5.46 -8.51
CA ALA A 450 18.39 4.98 -9.87
C ALA A 450 18.07 6.08 -10.90
N PRO A 451 18.56 5.99 -12.13
CA PRO A 451 18.14 6.90 -13.20
C PRO A 451 16.62 6.95 -13.33
N LYS A 452 16.09 8.14 -13.55
CA LYS A 452 14.64 8.34 -13.71
C LYS A 452 14.11 7.41 -14.82
N PRO A 453 13.03 6.64 -14.55
CA PRO A 453 12.39 5.82 -15.57
C PRO A 453 11.82 6.71 -16.71
N PRO A 454 11.62 6.14 -17.91
CA PRO A 454 10.91 6.86 -18.98
C PRO A 454 9.51 7.26 -18.51
N THR A 455 8.99 8.35 -19.05
CA THR A 455 7.57 8.67 -18.94
C THR A 455 6.78 7.61 -19.72
N VAL A 456 5.78 7.02 -19.09
CA VAL A 456 4.90 6.08 -19.79
C VAL A 456 3.98 6.87 -20.72
N ASP A 457 4.15 6.64 -22.01
CA ASP A 457 3.35 7.14 -23.13
C ASP A 457 3.38 6.08 -24.24
N THR A 458 2.94 4.88 -23.87
CA THR A 458 3.18 3.66 -24.64
C THR A 458 2.43 3.66 -25.96
N GLN A 459 3.18 3.43 -27.06
CA GLN A 459 2.63 3.32 -28.39
C GLN A 459 2.89 1.91 -28.97
N GLY A 460 1.89 1.36 -29.67
CA GLY A 460 2.03 0.11 -30.40
C GLY A 460 1.93 -1.17 -29.57
N ALA A 461 1.60 -1.09 -28.29
CA ALA A 461 1.20 -2.24 -27.49
C ALA A 461 -0.26 -2.65 -27.83
N PRO A 462 -0.62 -3.95 -27.69
CA PRO A 462 -2.02 -4.38 -27.75
C PRO A 462 -2.85 -3.76 -26.63
N PRO A 463 -4.19 -3.89 -26.63
CA PRO A 463 -5.03 -3.42 -25.54
C PRO A 463 -4.55 -3.94 -24.17
N ILE A 464 -4.44 -3.05 -23.18
CA ILE A 464 -4.05 -3.36 -21.80
C ILE A 464 -5.22 -3.05 -20.89
N MET A 465 -5.70 -4.02 -20.13
CA MET A 465 -6.80 -3.82 -19.17
C MET A 465 -6.27 -3.14 -17.92
N VAL A 466 -6.76 -1.94 -17.62
CA VAL A 466 -6.47 -1.20 -16.38
C VAL A 466 -7.72 -1.21 -15.53
N ILE A 467 -7.59 -1.68 -14.29
CA ILE A 467 -8.72 -1.82 -13.37
C ILE A 467 -8.53 -0.88 -12.18
N GLY A 468 -9.59 -0.16 -11.82
CA GLY A 468 -9.61 0.71 -10.63
C GLY A 468 -10.89 0.52 -9.84
N THR A 469 -10.78 0.56 -8.50
CA THR A 469 -11.91 0.58 -7.57
C THR A 469 -12.19 2.02 -7.15
N THR A 470 -13.45 2.46 -7.16
CA THR A 470 -13.83 3.87 -6.90
C THR A 470 -13.46 4.33 -5.49
N GLY A 471 -13.52 3.44 -4.49
CA GLY A 471 -13.12 3.67 -3.10
C GLY A 471 -11.78 3.03 -2.73
N ASP A 472 -10.83 2.93 -3.68
CA ASP A 472 -9.50 2.37 -3.38
C ASP A 472 -8.68 3.35 -2.51
N PRO A 473 -8.27 2.94 -1.30
CA PRO A 473 -7.50 3.79 -0.40
C PRO A 473 -6.03 3.91 -0.80
N ALA A 474 -5.44 2.84 -1.32
CA ALA A 474 -3.99 2.73 -1.55
C ALA A 474 -3.58 3.22 -2.94
N THR A 475 -4.43 2.98 -3.93
CA THR A 475 -4.27 3.43 -5.31
C THR A 475 -5.54 4.12 -5.77
N PRO A 476 -5.76 5.39 -5.38
CA PRO A 476 -6.95 6.17 -5.74
C PRO A 476 -7.38 5.99 -7.19
N TYR A 477 -8.66 5.86 -7.42
CA TYR A 477 -9.26 5.55 -8.74
C TYR A 477 -8.74 6.46 -9.86
N GLU A 478 -8.44 7.70 -9.54
CA GLU A 478 -7.86 8.69 -10.46
C GLU A 478 -6.53 8.22 -11.08
N TYR A 479 -5.79 7.35 -10.36
CA TYR A 479 -4.54 6.76 -10.87
C TYR A 479 -4.82 5.75 -12.00
N ALA A 480 -5.86 4.93 -11.87
CA ALA A 480 -6.27 4.00 -12.92
C ALA A 480 -6.70 4.73 -14.18
N GLN A 481 -7.46 5.82 -14.03
CA GLN A 481 -7.81 6.70 -15.16
C GLN A 481 -6.59 7.33 -15.83
N SER A 482 -5.60 7.75 -15.02
CA SER A 482 -4.35 8.34 -15.51
C SER A 482 -3.51 7.30 -16.27
N MET A 483 -3.37 6.10 -15.69
CA MET A 483 -2.60 5.01 -16.29
C MET A 483 -3.22 4.52 -17.61
N ALA A 484 -4.56 4.35 -17.66
CA ALA A 484 -5.24 3.94 -18.88
C ALA A 484 -4.98 4.92 -20.04
N ARG A 485 -4.98 6.24 -19.75
CA ARG A 485 -4.62 7.26 -20.74
C ARG A 485 -3.15 7.21 -21.16
N ALA A 486 -2.24 7.00 -20.21
CA ALA A 486 -0.80 6.97 -20.45
C ALA A 486 -0.37 5.77 -21.32
N LEU A 487 -1.07 4.67 -21.22
CA LEU A 487 -0.78 3.46 -21.99
C LEU A 487 -1.19 3.52 -23.47
N GLY A 488 -1.92 4.54 -23.91
CA GLY A 488 -2.38 4.70 -25.30
C GLY A 488 -3.36 3.62 -25.78
N SER A 489 -3.13 2.37 -25.43
CA SER A 489 -4.03 1.22 -25.65
C SER A 489 -4.73 0.75 -24.37
N GLY A 490 -4.71 1.57 -23.31
CA GLY A 490 -5.34 1.26 -22.04
C GLY A 490 -6.86 1.18 -22.14
N VAL A 491 -7.45 0.14 -21.56
CA VAL A 491 -8.90 -0.08 -21.48
C VAL A 491 -9.29 -0.06 -20.01
N LEU A 492 -10.04 0.97 -19.60
CA LEU A 492 -10.43 1.16 -18.20
C LEU A 492 -11.64 0.29 -17.84
N VAL A 493 -11.51 -0.48 -16.77
CA VAL A 493 -12.60 -1.19 -16.10
C VAL A 493 -12.72 -0.66 -14.68
N THR A 494 -13.94 -0.30 -14.28
CA THR A 494 -14.23 0.29 -12.97
C THR A 494 -14.98 -0.70 -12.11
N LEU A 495 -14.52 -0.90 -10.88
CA LEU A 495 -15.32 -1.48 -9.80
C LEU A 495 -15.92 -0.34 -8.97
N ASP A 496 -17.24 -0.27 -8.92
CA ASP A 496 -17.96 0.64 -8.02
C ASP A 496 -18.02 -0.01 -6.63
N GLY A 497 -17.07 0.34 -5.75
CA GLY A 497 -16.92 -0.31 -4.45
C GLY A 497 -15.81 0.28 -3.61
N GLU A 498 -15.54 -0.38 -2.47
CA GLU A 498 -14.56 0.02 -1.47
C GLU A 498 -13.43 -1.00 -1.36
N GLY A 499 -12.23 -0.51 -1.02
CA GLY A 499 -11.06 -1.34 -0.76
C GLY A 499 -10.10 -1.44 -1.94
N HIS A 500 -8.95 -2.03 -1.66
CA HIS A 500 -7.84 -2.10 -2.60
C HIS A 500 -7.94 -3.31 -3.52
N LEU A 501 -7.76 -3.11 -4.83
CA LEU A 501 -7.90 -4.09 -5.91
C LEU A 501 -9.37 -4.47 -6.20
N ALA A 502 -9.64 -5.01 -7.38
CA ALA A 502 -10.98 -5.36 -7.83
C ALA A 502 -11.14 -6.86 -8.16
N TYR A 503 -10.11 -7.51 -8.69
CA TYR A 503 -10.19 -8.88 -9.20
C TYR A 503 -10.67 -9.88 -8.16
N GLY A 504 -10.13 -9.83 -6.94
CA GLY A 504 -10.52 -10.70 -5.83
C GLY A 504 -11.88 -10.38 -5.22
N GLN A 505 -12.43 -9.20 -5.48
CA GLN A 505 -13.63 -8.70 -4.83
C GLN A 505 -14.89 -8.84 -5.70
N SER A 506 -14.75 -8.82 -7.04
CA SER A 506 -15.89 -8.74 -7.97
C SER A 506 -15.94 -9.90 -8.95
N ALA A 507 -17.06 -10.65 -8.92
CA ALA A 507 -17.35 -11.68 -9.93
C ALA A 507 -17.50 -11.09 -11.33
N CYS A 508 -17.99 -9.84 -11.45
CA CYS A 508 -18.10 -9.12 -12.71
C CYS A 508 -16.70 -8.84 -13.28
N VAL A 509 -15.80 -8.24 -12.49
CA VAL A 509 -14.40 -7.98 -12.91
C VAL A 509 -13.70 -9.28 -13.27
N ARG A 510 -13.84 -10.34 -12.47
CA ARG A 510 -13.24 -11.64 -12.75
C ARG A 510 -13.70 -12.21 -14.09
N LYS A 511 -15.00 -12.12 -14.40
CA LYS A 511 -15.54 -12.57 -15.69
C LYS A 511 -14.90 -11.82 -16.87
N LEU A 512 -14.73 -10.50 -16.77
CA LEU A 512 -14.07 -9.70 -17.81
C LEU A 512 -12.60 -10.07 -17.97
N VAL A 513 -11.88 -10.28 -16.87
CA VAL A 513 -10.46 -10.71 -16.89
C VAL A 513 -10.31 -12.08 -17.55
N VAL A 514 -11.15 -13.05 -17.20
CA VAL A 514 -11.14 -14.39 -17.82
C VAL A 514 -11.45 -14.31 -19.32
N ALA A 515 -12.51 -13.58 -19.72
CA ALA A 515 -12.86 -13.41 -21.13
C ALA A 515 -11.70 -12.77 -21.92
N TYR A 516 -11.04 -11.75 -21.36
CA TYR A 516 -9.90 -11.12 -21.99
C TYR A 516 -8.68 -12.05 -22.07
N LEU A 517 -8.33 -12.75 -21.00
CA LEU A 517 -7.15 -13.64 -20.97
C LEU A 517 -7.33 -14.90 -21.80
N VAL A 518 -8.51 -15.51 -21.80
CA VAL A 518 -8.73 -16.82 -22.44
C VAL A 518 -9.32 -16.68 -23.85
N GLN A 519 -10.28 -15.77 -24.04
CA GLN A 519 -11.07 -15.65 -25.27
C GLN A 519 -10.61 -14.47 -26.15
N ASP A 520 -9.64 -13.65 -25.68
CA ASP A 520 -9.19 -12.42 -26.33
C ASP A 520 -10.31 -11.36 -26.49
N GLU A 521 -11.31 -11.43 -25.61
CA GLU A 521 -12.42 -10.48 -25.59
C GLU A 521 -12.03 -9.23 -24.81
N VAL A 522 -11.64 -8.18 -25.53
CA VAL A 522 -11.31 -6.89 -24.92
C VAL A 522 -12.60 -6.23 -24.43
N PRO A 523 -12.74 -5.89 -23.13
CA PRO A 523 -13.92 -5.19 -22.65
C PRO A 523 -14.03 -3.80 -23.28
N ARG A 524 -15.24 -3.24 -23.29
CA ARG A 524 -15.44 -1.85 -23.71
C ARG A 524 -14.77 -0.92 -22.70
N ASP A 525 -14.05 0.08 -23.22
CA ASP A 525 -13.47 1.14 -22.37
C ASP A 525 -14.55 1.84 -21.54
N GLY A 526 -14.27 2.07 -20.26
CA GLY A 526 -15.20 2.62 -19.29
C GLY A 526 -16.31 1.65 -18.84
N THR A 527 -16.07 0.34 -18.94
CA THR A 527 -17.00 -0.66 -18.37
C THR A 527 -17.02 -0.59 -16.85
N HIS A 528 -18.22 -0.59 -16.26
CA HIS A 528 -18.45 -0.60 -14.82
C HIS A 528 -18.90 -1.99 -14.34
N CYS A 529 -18.43 -2.37 -13.21
CA CYS A 529 -18.81 -3.50 -12.39
C CYS A 529 -19.23 -2.99 -10.99
#